data_d4c8072f83dea690ccc43cbf41a3809a
#
_entry.id   d4c8072f83dea690ccc43cbf41a3809a
#
_cell.length_a   1.000
_cell.length_b   1.000
_cell.length_c   1.000
_cell.angle_alpha   90.00
_cell.angle_beta   90.00
_cell.angle_gamma   90.00
#
_symmetry.space_group_name_H-M   'P 1'
#
loop_
_entity.id
_entity.type
_entity.pdbx_description
1 polymer ?
#
loop_
_entity_poly.entity_id
_entity_poly.type
_entity_poly.pdbx_seq_one_letter_code
_entity_poly.pdbx_strand_id
1 'polypeptide(L)'
;PAGWTSFDVLAKLRGALGTRKLGHSGTLDPMATGVLAVFIGKATAATDRQLNHDKTYEATIRLGLRTDTGDITGTALETAPVTVGESELKAVLPQFTGELMQLPPMYSAVKINGQPLYKAARKGQTVERTPRPITVYSIEYLGSPAPGDYTLRVSCSKGTYIRVLAEDIGTALGVPATLAALRRTQAGEFGIEQCHTLPEILAAAESGALESNGWMLPIETVFAPLPQLHVDNAVKKHLLNGCPTSH
;
A
#
# COMPACT_ATOMS: atom_id res chain seq x y z
N PRO A 1 6.97 -3.80 -9.81
CA PRO A 1 7.38 -2.90 -10.91
C PRO A 1 6.25 -1.94 -11.28
N ALA A 2 6.61 -0.72 -11.73
CA ALA A 2 5.63 0.23 -12.23
C ALA A 2 4.90 -0.29 -13.48
N GLY A 3 3.65 0.13 -13.69
CA GLY A 3 2.81 -0.31 -14.80
C GLY A 3 2.13 -1.68 -14.60
N TRP A 4 2.39 -2.34 -13.48
CA TRP A 4 1.79 -3.63 -13.13
C TRP A 4 0.78 -3.48 -12.01
N THR A 5 -0.35 -4.17 -12.12
CA THR A 5 -1.24 -4.32 -10.97
C THR A 5 -0.66 -5.35 -9.99
N SER A 6 -1.04 -5.26 -8.71
CA SER A 6 -0.68 -6.30 -7.73
C SER A 6 -1.15 -7.70 -8.16
N PHE A 7 -2.25 -7.78 -8.93
CA PHE A 7 -2.76 -9.03 -9.48
C PHE A 7 -1.84 -9.59 -10.58
N ASP A 8 -1.27 -8.75 -11.45
CA ASP A 8 -0.35 -9.18 -12.51
C ASP A 8 0.93 -9.78 -11.91
N VAL A 9 1.43 -9.16 -10.82
CA VAL A 9 2.56 -9.70 -10.06
C VAL A 9 2.23 -11.09 -9.52
N LEU A 10 1.07 -11.28 -8.88
CA LEU A 10 0.63 -12.59 -8.40
C LEU A 10 0.45 -13.58 -9.54
N ALA A 11 -0.10 -13.16 -10.68
CA ALA A 11 -0.29 -14.03 -11.84
C ALA A 11 1.05 -14.55 -12.37
N LYS A 12 2.07 -13.67 -12.46
CA LYS A 12 3.41 -14.06 -12.86
C LYS A 12 4.06 -15.02 -11.87
N LEU A 13 3.95 -14.74 -10.57
CA LEU A 13 4.49 -15.59 -9.52
C LEU A 13 3.82 -16.97 -9.44
N ARG A 14 2.51 -17.08 -9.74
CA ARG A 14 1.82 -18.39 -9.79
C ARG A 14 2.49 -19.34 -10.76
N GLY A 15 2.87 -18.84 -11.95
CA GLY A 15 3.57 -19.65 -12.95
C GLY A 15 4.97 -20.05 -12.47
N ALA A 16 5.74 -19.12 -11.94
CA ALA A 16 7.11 -19.36 -11.50
C ALA A 16 7.21 -20.29 -10.27
N LEU A 17 6.25 -20.19 -9.34
CA LEU A 17 6.23 -20.97 -8.10
C LEU A 17 5.41 -22.27 -8.20
N GLY A 18 4.80 -22.57 -9.34
CA GLY A 18 3.96 -23.76 -9.53
C GLY A 18 2.76 -23.84 -8.57
N THR A 19 2.31 -22.71 -8.00
CA THR A 19 1.20 -22.68 -7.04
C THR A 19 0.13 -21.69 -7.42
N ARG A 20 -1.14 -22.09 -7.28
CA ARG A 20 -2.28 -21.20 -7.54
C ARG A 20 -2.67 -20.34 -6.33
N LYS A 21 -2.35 -20.80 -5.12
CA LYS A 21 -2.77 -20.15 -3.88
C LYS A 21 -1.74 -19.08 -3.46
N LEU A 22 -1.94 -17.88 -3.98
CA LEU A 22 -1.17 -16.67 -3.62
C LEU A 22 -2.11 -15.55 -3.21
N GLY A 23 -1.70 -14.77 -2.22
CA GLY A 23 -2.37 -13.55 -1.77
C GLY A 23 -1.33 -12.45 -1.48
N HIS A 24 -1.79 -11.22 -1.31
CA HIS A 24 -0.93 -10.10 -0.90
C HIS A 24 -1.60 -9.26 0.18
N SER A 25 -0.83 -8.57 1.01
CA SER A 25 -1.34 -7.66 2.02
C SER A 25 -1.28 -6.21 1.53
N GLY A 26 -2.35 -5.76 0.89
CA GLY A 26 -2.51 -4.38 0.44
C GLY A 26 -2.10 -4.16 -1.01
N THR A 27 -3.10 -3.81 -1.80
CA THR A 27 -2.93 -3.43 -3.21
C THR A 27 -2.01 -2.22 -3.36
N LEU A 28 -1.18 -2.22 -4.39
CA LEU A 28 -0.48 -1.05 -4.90
C LEU A 28 -1.17 -0.57 -6.18
N ASP A 29 -1.26 0.73 -6.35
CA ASP A 29 -1.70 1.34 -7.60
C ASP A 29 -0.70 0.99 -8.73
N PRO A 30 -1.14 0.87 -10.00
CA PRO A 30 -0.26 0.42 -11.08
C PRO A 30 0.97 1.32 -11.30
N MET A 31 0.86 2.62 -11.01
CA MET A 31 1.98 3.56 -11.12
C MET A 31 2.99 3.41 -9.97
N ALA A 32 2.60 2.77 -8.87
CA ALA A 32 3.42 2.64 -7.68
C ALA A 32 4.46 1.53 -7.79
N THR A 33 5.52 1.69 -7.00
CA THR A 33 6.57 0.70 -6.80
C THR A 33 6.71 0.34 -5.32
N GLY A 34 7.62 -0.59 -4.99
CA GLY A 34 8.02 -0.88 -3.61
C GLY A 34 7.42 -2.16 -3.05
N VAL A 35 7.27 -2.20 -1.73
CA VAL A 35 6.96 -3.40 -0.96
C VAL A 35 5.58 -3.96 -1.31
N LEU A 36 5.55 -5.21 -1.75
CA LEU A 36 4.34 -6.02 -1.88
C LEU A 36 4.57 -7.36 -1.18
N ALA A 37 4.09 -7.51 0.05
CA ALA A 37 4.19 -8.78 0.77
C ALA A 37 3.26 -9.81 0.14
N VAL A 38 3.83 -10.92 -0.34
CA VAL A 38 3.11 -12.01 -1.00
C VAL A 38 3.08 -13.23 -0.10
N PHE A 39 1.90 -13.77 0.12
CA PHE A 39 1.65 -14.95 0.93
C PHE A 39 1.42 -16.17 0.03
N ILE A 40 2.08 -17.29 0.34
CA ILE A 40 2.10 -18.48 -0.51
C ILE A 40 1.41 -19.65 0.19
N GLY A 41 0.56 -20.36 -0.53
CA GLY A 41 -0.09 -21.58 -0.05
C GLY A 41 -0.95 -21.34 1.20
N LYS A 42 -0.71 -22.09 2.27
CA LYS A 42 -1.47 -21.97 3.53
C LYS A 42 -1.29 -20.62 4.21
N ALA A 43 -0.15 -19.95 3.99
CA ALA A 43 0.13 -18.63 4.56
C ALA A 43 -0.87 -17.54 4.10
N THR A 44 -1.60 -17.74 3.01
CA THR A 44 -2.65 -16.80 2.58
C THR A 44 -3.73 -16.58 3.63
N ALA A 45 -3.95 -17.53 4.57
CA ALA A 45 -4.88 -17.36 5.68
C ALA A 45 -4.43 -16.30 6.70
N ALA A 46 -3.16 -15.92 6.69
CA ALA A 46 -2.63 -14.89 7.57
C ALA A 46 -2.72 -13.47 6.97
N THR A 47 -3.10 -13.32 5.70
CA THR A 47 -3.13 -12.02 5.02
C THR A 47 -3.95 -10.97 5.80
N ASP A 48 -5.13 -11.37 6.29
CA ASP A 48 -6.03 -10.47 7.05
C ASP A 48 -5.77 -10.50 8.56
N ARG A 49 -4.86 -11.35 9.02
CA ARG A 49 -4.53 -11.55 10.44
C ARG A 49 -3.21 -10.92 10.85
N GLN A 50 -2.56 -10.18 9.96
CA GLN A 50 -1.39 -9.39 10.32
C GLN A 50 -1.75 -8.41 11.44
N LEU A 51 -0.85 -8.25 12.42
CA LEU A 51 -1.05 -7.35 13.55
C LEU A 51 -0.86 -5.90 13.14
N ASN A 52 0.17 -5.67 12.33
CA ASN A 52 0.49 -4.35 11.83
C ASN A 52 0.08 -4.25 10.34
N HIS A 53 -0.78 -3.30 10.05
CA HIS A 53 -1.21 -2.99 8.68
C HIS A 53 -0.78 -1.61 8.22
N ASP A 54 0.07 -0.92 8.97
CA ASP A 54 0.55 0.41 8.65
C ASP A 54 1.47 0.40 7.44
N LYS A 55 1.58 1.51 6.79
CA LYS A 55 2.39 1.66 5.58
C LYS A 55 3.20 2.94 5.65
N THR A 56 4.38 2.89 5.05
CA THR A 56 5.18 4.08 4.79
C THR A 56 5.42 4.20 3.29
N TYR A 57 5.27 5.41 2.79
CA TYR A 57 5.43 5.74 1.38
C TYR A 57 6.40 6.90 1.20
N GLU A 58 7.13 6.86 0.10
CA GLU A 58 7.73 8.05 -0.52
C GLU A 58 6.82 8.44 -1.68
N ALA A 59 6.23 9.63 -1.58
CA ALA A 59 5.22 10.16 -2.49
C ALA A 59 5.69 11.47 -3.09
N THR A 60 5.76 11.57 -4.41
CA THR A 60 6.01 12.84 -5.08
C THR A 60 4.68 13.44 -5.50
N ILE A 61 4.37 14.60 -4.95
CA ILE A 61 3.18 15.40 -5.28
C ILE A 61 3.58 16.43 -6.33
N ARG A 62 2.82 16.53 -7.41
CA ARG A 62 2.91 17.56 -8.42
C ARG A 62 1.83 18.61 -8.19
N LEU A 63 2.23 19.85 -7.98
CA LEU A 63 1.35 20.99 -7.92
C LEU A 63 1.06 21.52 -9.33
N GLY A 64 -0.06 22.22 -9.49
CA GLY A 64 -0.49 22.84 -10.74
C GLY A 64 -1.23 21.89 -11.70
N LEU A 65 -1.53 20.66 -11.30
CA LEU A 65 -2.25 19.69 -12.12
C LEU A 65 -3.20 18.86 -11.25
N ARG A 66 -4.45 18.69 -11.68
CA ARG A 66 -5.40 17.70 -11.15
C ARG A 66 -5.83 16.75 -12.25
N THR A 67 -5.92 15.45 -11.95
CA THR A 67 -6.33 14.41 -12.89
C THR A 67 -7.57 13.66 -12.39
N ASP A 68 -8.22 12.92 -13.26
CA ASP A 68 -9.42 12.13 -12.95
C ASP A 68 -9.11 10.90 -12.05
N THR A 69 -7.87 10.41 -12.07
CA THR A 69 -7.41 9.29 -11.23
C THR A 69 -6.76 9.74 -9.92
N GLY A 70 -6.41 11.04 -9.80
CA GLY A 70 -5.63 11.59 -8.69
C GLY A 70 -4.13 11.24 -8.77
N ASP A 71 -3.67 10.64 -9.88
CA ASP A 71 -2.27 10.37 -10.18
C ASP A 71 -1.90 10.79 -11.61
N ILE A 72 -0.61 10.82 -11.91
CA ILE A 72 -0.07 11.31 -13.18
C ILE A 72 -0.51 10.50 -14.41
N THR A 73 -1.07 9.31 -14.22
CA THR A 73 -1.52 8.45 -15.32
C THR A 73 -2.92 8.79 -15.80
N GLY A 74 -3.64 9.63 -15.05
CA GLY A 74 -4.99 10.07 -15.40
C GLY A 74 -5.04 11.17 -16.44
N THR A 75 -6.26 11.49 -16.90
CA THR A 75 -6.52 12.62 -17.78
C THR A 75 -6.54 13.92 -16.98
N ALA A 76 -5.85 14.93 -17.48
CA ALA A 76 -5.86 16.26 -16.86
C ALA A 76 -7.28 16.84 -16.84
N LEU A 77 -7.74 17.23 -15.67
CA LEU A 77 -9.02 17.92 -15.44
C LEU A 77 -8.82 19.41 -15.21
N GLU A 78 -7.70 19.79 -14.60
CA GLU A 78 -7.43 21.18 -14.23
C GLU A 78 -5.92 21.42 -14.23
N THR A 79 -5.51 22.58 -14.69
CA THR A 79 -4.13 23.06 -14.62
C THR A 79 -4.10 24.50 -14.13
N ALA A 80 -3.13 24.85 -13.32
CA ALA A 80 -2.93 26.21 -12.83
C ALA A 80 -1.44 26.52 -12.65
N PRO A 81 -1.03 27.78 -12.75
CA PRO A 81 0.32 28.18 -12.38
C PRO A 81 0.60 27.85 -10.91
N VAL A 82 1.81 27.35 -10.62
CA VAL A 82 2.26 27.12 -9.26
C VAL A 82 2.86 28.39 -8.70
N THR A 83 2.19 29.00 -7.74
CA THR A 83 2.60 30.26 -7.10
C THR A 83 3.10 30.07 -5.67
N VAL A 84 3.03 28.84 -5.16
CA VAL A 84 3.43 28.42 -3.82
C VAL A 84 4.72 27.61 -3.89
N GLY A 85 5.54 27.73 -2.84
CA GLY A 85 6.83 27.06 -2.74
C GLY A 85 6.92 26.08 -1.58
N GLU A 86 8.15 25.70 -1.28
CA GLU A 86 8.48 24.75 -0.21
C GLU A 86 8.02 25.25 1.18
N SER A 87 8.14 26.55 1.44
CA SER A 87 7.77 27.13 2.74
C SER A 87 6.28 27.00 3.02
N GLU A 88 5.45 27.33 2.03
CA GLU A 88 4.00 27.22 2.12
C GLU A 88 3.58 25.74 2.21
N LEU A 89 4.22 24.87 1.43
CA LEU A 89 3.97 23.43 1.53
C LEU A 89 4.26 22.94 2.97
N LYS A 90 5.44 23.22 3.50
CA LYS A 90 5.80 22.78 4.86
C LYS A 90 4.86 23.34 5.94
N ALA A 91 4.34 24.54 5.76
CA ALA A 91 3.41 25.17 6.69
C ALA A 91 2.04 24.47 6.76
N VAL A 92 1.58 23.84 5.66
CA VAL A 92 0.27 23.14 5.65
C VAL A 92 0.36 21.65 6.07
N LEU A 93 1.52 21.01 5.95
CA LEU A 93 1.66 19.56 6.24
C LEU A 93 1.16 19.15 7.64
N PRO A 94 1.35 19.93 8.73
CA PRO A 94 0.83 19.56 10.05
C PRO A 94 -0.68 19.37 10.10
N GLN A 95 -1.46 20.00 9.20
CA GLN A 95 -2.92 19.85 9.13
C GLN A 95 -3.35 18.45 8.67
N PHE A 96 -2.44 17.71 8.02
CA PHE A 96 -2.68 16.38 7.47
C PHE A 96 -2.08 15.26 8.33
N THR A 97 -1.67 15.57 9.57
CA THR A 97 -1.14 14.60 10.53
C THR A 97 -2.17 14.37 11.63
N GLY A 98 -2.31 13.12 12.09
CA GLY A 98 -3.27 12.70 13.09
C GLY A 98 -4.46 11.95 12.49
N GLU A 99 -5.59 11.94 13.19
CA GLU A 99 -6.83 11.32 12.75
C GLU A 99 -7.56 12.21 11.75
N LEU A 100 -7.89 11.66 10.59
CA LEU A 100 -8.52 12.37 9.48
C LEU A 100 -9.69 11.55 8.93
N MET A 101 -10.64 12.23 8.31
CA MET A 101 -11.71 11.62 7.53
C MET A 101 -11.39 11.75 6.04
N GLN A 102 -11.18 10.63 5.37
CA GLN A 102 -10.82 10.61 3.96
C GLN A 102 -11.93 9.98 3.12
N LEU A 103 -12.35 10.64 2.05
CA LEU A 103 -13.28 10.08 1.07
C LEU A 103 -12.51 9.17 0.11
N PRO A 104 -12.77 7.85 0.08
CA PRO A 104 -12.06 6.94 -0.83
C PRO A 104 -12.24 7.38 -2.29
N PRO A 105 -11.19 7.32 -3.15
CA PRO A 105 -11.31 7.72 -4.54
C PRO A 105 -12.15 6.70 -5.32
N MET A 106 -12.74 7.14 -6.45
CA MET A 106 -13.49 6.24 -7.34
C MET A 106 -12.63 5.12 -7.90
N TYR A 107 -11.36 5.41 -8.22
CA TYR A 107 -10.39 4.39 -8.63
C TYR A 107 -9.79 3.68 -7.41
N SER A 108 -10.63 2.89 -6.71
CA SER A 108 -10.21 2.12 -5.54
C SER A 108 -10.79 0.71 -5.52
N ALA A 109 -10.18 -0.17 -4.72
CA ALA A 109 -10.66 -1.54 -4.48
C ALA A 109 -11.80 -1.61 -3.43
N VAL A 110 -12.23 -0.48 -2.87
CA VAL A 110 -13.37 -0.40 -1.94
C VAL A 110 -14.60 -0.97 -2.64
N LYS A 111 -15.30 -1.86 -1.95
CA LYS A 111 -16.55 -2.44 -2.46
C LYS A 111 -17.75 -1.71 -1.87
N ILE A 112 -18.67 -1.32 -2.75
CA ILE A 112 -20.01 -0.84 -2.40
C ILE A 112 -21.00 -1.76 -3.10
N ASN A 113 -21.97 -2.28 -2.37
CA ASN A 113 -22.93 -3.28 -2.87
C ASN A 113 -22.25 -4.50 -3.54
N GLY A 114 -21.11 -4.95 -2.98
CA GLY A 114 -20.35 -6.10 -3.47
C GLY A 114 -19.46 -5.82 -4.69
N GLN A 115 -19.53 -4.64 -5.31
CA GLN A 115 -18.73 -4.28 -6.48
C GLN A 115 -17.60 -3.28 -6.14
N PRO A 116 -16.36 -3.51 -6.59
CA PRO A 116 -15.27 -2.55 -6.42
C PRO A 116 -15.55 -1.25 -7.17
N LEU A 117 -15.26 -0.10 -6.53
CA LEU A 117 -15.48 1.24 -7.08
C LEU A 117 -14.78 1.46 -8.42
N TYR A 118 -13.57 0.95 -8.61
CA TYR A 118 -12.84 1.11 -9.88
C TYR A 118 -13.59 0.55 -11.10
N LYS A 119 -14.49 -0.45 -10.92
CA LYS A 119 -15.30 -0.99 -12.01
C LYS A 119 -16.38 0.00 -12.46
N ALA A 120 -16.96 0.75 -11.53
CA ALA A 120 -17.89 1.82 -11.85
C ALA A 120 -17.16 3.02 -12.48
N ALA A 121 -16.00 3.40 -11.91
CA ALA A 121 -15.17 4.48 -12.44
C ALA A 121 -14.78 4.26 -13.91
N ARG A 122 -14.34 3.05 -14.28
CA ARG A 122 -14.02 2.69 -15.67
C ARG A 122 -15.20 2.77 -16.64
N LYS A 123 -16.42 2.77 -16.13
CA LYS A 123 -17.66 2.96 -16.91
C LYS A 123 -18.15 4.42 -16.91
N GLY A 124 -17.36 5.34 -16.35
CA GLY A 124 -17.75 6.75 -16.19
C GLY A 124 -18.87 6.97 -15.16
N GLN A 125 -19.14 5.98 -14.30
CA GLN A 125 -20.18 6.05 -13.29
C GLN A 125 -19.59 6.56 -11.96
N THR A 126 -20.29 7.52 -11.35
CA THR A 126 -19.98 7.97 -9.99
C THR A 126 -20.88 7.23 -9.00
N VAL A 127 -20.29 6.73 -7.92
CA VAL A 127 -20.99 6.06 -6.82
C VAL A 127 -20.84 6.93 -5.57
N GLU A 128 -21.91 7.09 -4.82
CA GLU A 128 -21.86 7.77 -3.51
C GLU A 128 -20.91 7.02 -2.57
N ARG A 129 -20.03 7.76 -1.91
CA ARG A 129 -19.00 7.24 -1.02
C ARG A 129 -19.11 7.92 0.34
N THR A 130 -18.80 7.18 1.39
CA THR A 130 -18.77 7.70 2.75
C THR A 130 -17.31 7.91 3.16
N PRO A 131 -16.96 9.06 3.77
CA PRO A 131 -15.65 9.26 4.37
C PRO A 131 -15.34 8.18 5.40
N ARG A 132 -14.06 7.78 5.48
CA ARG A 132 -13.59 6.76 6.41
C ARG A 132 -12.48 7.32 7.28
N PRO A 133 -12.42 6.93 8.55
CA PRO A 133 -11.33 7.33 9.41
C PRO A 133 -10.02 6.70 8.95
N ILE A 134 -8.98 7.51 8.92
CA ILE A 134 -7.59 7.15 8.69
C ILE A 134 -6.72 7.85 9.72
N THR A 135 -5.51 7.38 9.90
CA THR A 135 -4.50 8.06 10.71
C THR A 135 -3.25 8.27 9.85
N VAL A 136 -2.78 9.49 9.78
CA VAL A 136 -1.46 9.83 9.25
C VAL A 136 -0.55 10.08 10.45
N TYR A 137 0.40 9.17 10.67
CA TYR A 137 1.30 9.24 11.83
C TYR A 137 2.36 10.31 11.68
N SER A 138 2.89 10.47 10.46
CA SER A 138 3.88 11.49 10.15
C SER A 138 3.91 11.83 8.66
N ILE A 139 4.28 13.09 8.37
CA ILE A 139 4.65 13.55 7.03
C ILE A 139 5.99 14.27 7.15
N GLU A 140 6.99 13.79 6.42
CA GLU A 140 8.32 14.36 6.35
C GLU A 140 8.59 14.88 4.94
N TYR A 141 9.09 16.10 4.80
CA TYR A 141 9.53 16.64 3.53
C TYR A 141 10.92 16.10 3.18
N LEU A 142 11.06 15.49 2.01
CA LEU A 142 12.33 14.88 1.55
C LEU A 142 13.06 15.72 0.50
N GLY A 143 12.38 16.63 -0.18
CA GLY A 143 12.98 17.48 -1.21
C GLY A 143 12.07 17.74 -2.40
N SER A 144 12.60 18.49 -3.37
CA SER A 144 11.91 18.85 -4.62
C SER A 144 12.75 18.33 -5.80
N PRO A 145 12.32 17.24 -6.48
CA PRO A 145 13.07 16.69 -7.61
C PRO A 145 12.96 17.54 -8.88
N ALA A 146 11.90 18.35 -9.00
CA ALA A 146 11.67 19.26 -10.11
C ALA A 146 10.79 20.44 -9.66
N PRO A 147 10.78 21.57 -10.38
CA PRO A 147 9.89 22.68 -10.06
C PRO A 147 8.42 22.24 -9.99
N GLY A 148 7.74 22.54 -8.89
CA GLY A 148 6.36 22.13 -8.62
C GLY A 148 6.17 20.68 -8.17
N ASP A 149 7.22 19.87 -8.13
CA ASP A 149 7.19 18.50 -7.61
C ASP A 149 7.85 18.47 -6.21
N TYR A 150 7.18 17.85 -5.25
CA TYR A 150 7.64 17.75 -3.87
C TYR A 150 7.52 16.33 -3.37
N THR A 151 8.60 15.77 -2.84
CA THR A 151 8.63 14.41 -2.30
C THR A 151 8.44 14.43 -0.79
N LEU A 152 7.47 13.66 -0.32
CA LEU A 152 7.12 13.48 1.08
C LEU A 152 7.28 12.01 1.48
N ARG A 153 7.77 11.77 2.70
CA ARG A 153 7.61 10.46 3.36
C ARG A 153 6.38 10.51 4.23
N VAL A 154 5.45 9.59 3.99
CA VAL A 154 4.16 9.53 4.69
C VAL A 154 4.06 8.18 5.39
N SER A 155 3.92 8.19 6.73
CA SER A 155 3.57 7.00 7.51
C SER A 155 2.10 7.08 7.91
N CYS A 156 1.33 6.03 7.64
CA CYS A 156 -0.13 6.07 7.79
C CYS A 156 -0.75 4.69 8.05
N SER A 157 -1.97 4.71 8.58
CA SER A 157 -2.79 3.53 8.81
C SER A 157 -3.25 2.89 7.49
N LYS A 158 -3.72 1.64 7.58
CA LYS A 158 -4.37 0.97 6.44
C LYS A 158 -5.56 1.78 5.91
N GLY A 159 -5.76 1.70 4.60
CA GLY A 159 -6.90 2.35 3.95
C GLY A 159 -6.67 3.81 3.58
N THR A 160 -5.52 4.38 3.91
CA THR A 160 -5.12 5.72 3.48
C THR A 160 -4.79 5.72 1.98
N TYR A 161 -5.38 6.67 1.26
CA TYR A 161 -5.11 6.91 -0.16
C TYR A 161 -4.19 8.12 -0.31
N ILE A 162 -2.95 7.86 -0.70
CA ILE A 162 -1.94 8.92 -0.87
C ILE A 162 -2.31 9.88 -2.02
N ARG A 163 -3.04 9.39 -3.03
CA ARG A 163 -3.60 10.23 -4.11
C ARG A 163 -4.55 11.29 -3.59
N VAL A 164 -5.46 10.91 -2.68
CA VAL A 164 -6.39 11.86 -2.05
C VAL A 164 -5.64 12.82 -1.14
N LEU A 165 -4.66 12.34 -0.36
CA LEU A 165 -3.82 13.20 0.46
C LEU A 165 -3.09 14.26 -0.39
N ALA A 166 -2.60 13.89 -1.58
CA ALA A 166 -1.96 14.83 -2.51
C ALA A 166 -2.93 15.92 -2.99
N GLU A 167 -4.16 15.53 -3.36
CA GLU A 167 -5.21 16.47 -3.76
C GLU A 167 -5.62 17.40 -2.60
N ASP A 168 -5.77 16.86 -1.39
CA ASP A 168 -6.14 17.63 -0.20
C ASP A 168 -5.05 18.65 0.17
N ILE A 169 -3.77 18.28 0.09
CA ILE A 169 -2.64 19.19 0.28
C ILE A 169 -2.68 20.31 -0.77
N GLY A 170 -2.90 19.98 -2.04
CA GLY A 170 -3.04 20.97 -3.10
C GLY A 170 -4.19 21.94 -2.84
N THR A 171 -5.34 21.42 -2.40
CA THR A 171 -6.51 22.22 -2.03
C THR A 171 -6.19 23.22 -0.90
N ALA A 172 -5.47 22.77 0.14
CA ALA A 172 -5.05 23.63 1.25
C ALA A 172 -4.06 24.72 0.80
N LEU A 173 -3.28 24.45 -0.25
CA LEU A 173 -2.37 25.43 -0.87
C LEU A 173 -3.05 26.34 -1.90
N GLY A 174 -4.33 26.08 -2.22
CA GLY A 174 -5.08 26.85 -3.24
C GLY A 174 -4.63 26.57 -4.68
N VAL A 175 -3.98 25.42 -4.94
CA VAL A 175 -3.54 25.00 -6.27
C VAL A 175 -3.94 23.54 -6.52
N PRO A 176 -4.30 23.14 -7.75
CA PRO A 176 -4.56 21.74 -8.06
C PRO A 176 -3.29 20.90 -7.84
N ALA A 177 -3.46 19.65 -7.40
CA ALA A 177 -2.35 18.75 -7.20
C ALA A 177 -2.70 17.31 -7.61
N THR A 178 -1.69 16.52 -7.96
CA THR A 178 -1.81 15.10 -8.27
C THR A 178 -0.59 14.34 -7.76
N LEU A 179 -0.73 13.03 -7.61
CA LEU A 179 0.38 12.15 -7.24
C LEU A 179 1.23 11.83 -8.48
N ALA A 180 2.48 12.32 -8.52
CA ALA A 180 3.40 12.11 -9.64
C ALA A 180 4.20 10.80 -9.54
N ALA A 181 4.59 10.41 -8.32
CA ALA A 181 5.27 9.13 -8.07
C ALA A 181 4.88 8.58 -6.69
N LEU A 182 4.89 7.26 -6.56
CA LEU A 182 4.61 6.57 -5.30
C LEU A 182 5.50 5.35 -5.15
N ARG A 183 6.20 5.28 -4.02
CA ARG A 183 6.98 4.11 -3.63
C ARG A 183 6.60 3.71 -2.21
N ARG A 184 6.06 2.50 -2.02
CA ARG A 184 5.84 1.98 -0.68
C ARG A 184 7.12 1.40 -0.12
N THR A 185 7.66 2.02 0.92
CA THR A 185 8.91 1.63 1.56
C THR A 185 8.69 0.66 2.71
N GLN A 186 7.46 0.61 3.29
CA GLN A 186 7.11 -0.32 4.35
C GLN A 186 5.65 -0.75 4.25
N ALA A 187 5.38 -2.01 4.57
CA ALA A 187 4.05 -2.59 4.69
C ALA A 187 4.00 -3.56 5.89
N GLY A 188 3.45 -3.10 7.01
CA GLY A 188 3.51 -3.81 8.30
C GLY A 188 4.96 -4.01 8.73
N GLU A 189 5.32 -5.27 8.97
CA GLU A 189 6.67 -5.66 9.43
C GLU A 189 7.71 -5.72 8.29
N PHE A 190 7.31 -5.50 7.03
CA PHE A 190 8.18 -5.68 5.88
C PHE A 190 8.67 -4.33 5.34
N GLY A 191 9.99 -4.11 5.41
CA GLY A 191 10.68 -2.95 4.83
C GLY A 191 11.20 -3.22 3.42
N ILE A 192 11.50 -2.15 2.69
CA ILE A 192 11.99 -2.23 1.31
C ILE A 192 13.37 -2.91 1.21
N GLU A 193 14.18 -2.81 2.28
CA GLU A 193 15.51 -3.42 2.38
C GLU A 193 15.48 -4.95 2.43
N GLN A 194 14.33 -5.53 2.79
CA GLN A 194 14.11 -6.99 2.81
C GLN A 194 13.53 -7.50 1.49
N CYS A 195 13.24 -6.60 0.55
CA CYS A 195 12.55 -6.94 -0.68
C CYS A 195 13.52 -7.32 -1.80
N HIS A 196 13.07 -8.23 -2.65
CA HIS A 196 13.73 -8.60 -3.89
C HIS A 196 12.87 -8.15 -5.07
N THR A 197 13.53 -7.78 -6.17
CA THR A 197 12.80 -7.38 -7.39
C THR A 197 12.11 -8.59 -8.02
N LEU A 198 11.02 -8.34 -8.74
CA LEU A 198 10.32 -9.43 -9.44
C LEU A 198 11.23 -10.23 -10.38
N PRO A 199 12.13 -9.64 -11.19
CA PRO A 199 13.08 -10.39 -11.99
C PRO A 199 14.01 -11.31 -11.17
N GLU A 200 14.53 -10.83 -10.03
CA GLU A 200 15.38 -11.65 -9.15
C GLU A 200 14.61 -12.84 -8.58
N ILE A 201 13.37 -12.62 -8.11
CA ILE A 201 12.52 -13.70 -7.61
C ILE A 201 12.22 -14.73 -8.70
N LEU A 202 11.94 -14.29 -9.92
CA LEU A 202 11.69 -15.20 -11.05
C LEU A 202 12.92 -16.04 -11.40
N ALA A 203 14.10 -15.43 -11.43
CA ALA A 203 15.37 -16.15 -11.68
C ALA A 203 15.68 -17.15 -10.56
N ALA A 204 15.46 -16.76 -9.29
CA ALA A 204 15.65 -17.67 -8.16
C ALA A 204 14.62 -18.82 -8.15
N ALA A 205 13.38 -18.57 -8.60
CA ALA A 205 12.38 -19.62 -8.74
C ALA A 205 12.75 -20.64 -9.83
N GLU A 206 13.24 -20.16 -10.97
CA GLU A 206 13.68 -20.99 -12.09
C GLU A 206 14.88 -21.87 -11.72
N SER A 207 15.83 -21.33 -10.95
CA SER A 207 17.00 -22.08 -10.47
C SER A 207 16.73 -22.93 -9.22
N GLY A 208 15.55 -22.87 -8.62
CA GLY A 208 15.21 -23.55 -7.37
C GLY A 208 15.90 -22.96 -6.12
N ALA A 209 16.43 -21.74 -6.22
CA ALA A 209 17.22 -21.12 -5.17
C ALA A 209 16.43 -20.28 -4.15
N LEU A 210 15.09 -20.19 -4.24
CA LEU A 210 14.30 -19.33 -3.36
C LEU A 210 14.46 -19.66 -1.89
N GLU A 211 14.43 -20.94 -1.53
CA GLU A 211 14.59 -21.39 -0.13
C GLU A 211 16.03 -21.25 0.34
N SER A 212 17.01 -21.65 -0.48
CA SER A 212 18.42 -21.57 -0.14
C SER A 212 18.93 -20.14 0.00
N ASN A 213 18.33 -19.19 -0.70
CA ASN A 213 18.65 -17.76 -0.58
C ASN A 213 18.04 -17.12 0.70
N GLY A 214 17.17 -17.82 1.42
CA GLY A 214 16.48 -17.28 2.60
C GLY A 214 15.40 -16.22 2.25
N TRP A 215 14.94 -16.18 1.00
CA TRP A 215 13.94 -15.21 0.54
C TRP A 215 12.50 -15.60 0.88
N MET A 216 12.32 -16.87 1.25
CA MET A 216 11.05 -17.39 1.73
C MET A 216 10.99 -17.23 3.25
N LEU A 217 10.24 -16.23 3.72
CA LEU A 217 10.07 -15.98 5.15
C LEU A 217 9.06 -16.97 5.76
N PRO A 218 9.30 -17.49 6.96
CA PRO A 218 8.34 -18.32 7.67
C PRO A 218 7.10 -17.48 8.04
N ILE A 219 5.93 -18.14 8.12
CA ILE A 219 4.66 -17.44 8.41
C ILE A 219 4.68 -16.80 9.82
N GLU A 220 5.46 -17.34 10.72
CA GLU A 220 5.65 -16.84 12.08
C GLU A 220 6.19 -15.40 12.11
N THR A 221 6.88 -14.98 11.04
CA THR A 221 7.39 -13.60 10.91
C THR A 221 6.27 -12.55 11.07
N VAL A 222 5.06 -12.82 10.55
CA VAL A 222 3.94 -11.87 10.68
C VAL A 222 3.33 -11.84 12.09
N PHE A 223 3.71 -12.79 12.94
CA PHE A 223 3.23 -12.91 14.32
C PHE A 223 4.36 -12.68 15.34
N ALA A 224 5.57 -12.33 14.88
CA ALA A 224 6.73 -12.11 15.74
C ALA A 224 6.49 -11.16 16.93
N PRO A 225 5.65 -10.09 16.81
CA PRO A 225 5.32 -9.23 17.95
C PRO A 225 4.45 -9.88 19.03
N LEU A 226 3.84 -11.05 18.77
CA LEU A 226 3.01 -11.71 19.77
C LEU A 226 3.85 -12.46 20.81
N PRO A 227 3.38 -12.54 22.08
CA PRO A 227 3.96 -13.42 23.06
C PRO A 227 3.96 -14.87 22.57
N GLN A 228 5.08 -15.56 22.76
CA GLN A 228 5.22 -16.97 22.41
C GLN A 228 4.81 -17.85 23.61
N LEU A 229 3.95 -18.81 23.36
CA LEU A 229 3.57 -19.83 24.33
C LEU A 229 4.24 -21.17 23.97
N HIS A 230 5.11 -21.64 24.84
CA HIS A 230 5.71 -22.98 24.74
C HIS A 230 4.83 -24.00 25.43
N VAL A 231 4.34 -24.97 24.69
CA VAL A 231 3.42 -25.99 25.18
C VAL A 231 3.96 -27.40 24.91
N ASP A 232 3.60 -28.35 25.74
CA ASP A 232 3.90 -29.77 25.51
C ASP A 232 3.03 -30.35 24.36
N ASN A 233 3.33 -31.60 23.97
CA ASN A 233 2.65 -32.26 22.89
C ASN A 233 1.16 -32.53 23.15
N ALA A 234 0.76 -32.70 24.40
CA ALA A 234 -0.62 -32.97 24.78
C ALA A 234 -1.45 -31.69 24.62
N VAL A 235 -0.97 -30.57 25.17
CA VAL A 235 -1.58 -29.24 25.01
C VAL A 235 -1.59 -28.82 23.54
N LYS A 236 -0.49 -29.05 22.80
CA LYS A 236 -0.44 -28.76 21.35
C LYS A 236 -1.54 -29.50 20.59
N LYS A 237 -1.79 -30.77 20.88
CA LYS A 237 -2.85 -31.56 20.25
C LYS A 237 -4.25 -30.98 20.52
N HIS A 238 -4.50 -30.56 21.77
CA HIS A 238 -5.76 -29.89 22.14
C HIS A 238 -5.96 -28.58 21.39
N LEU A 239 -4.94 -27.70 21.37
CA LEU A 239 -4.99 -26.42 20.64
C LEU A 239 -5.23 -26.60 19.14
N LEU A 240 -4.55 -27.57 18.49
CA LEU A 240 -4.73 -27.84 17.07
C LEU A 240 -6.13 -28.35 16.72
N ASN A 241 -6.83 -28.96 17.68
CA ASN A 241 -8.21 -29.43 17.53
C ASN A 241 -9.26 -28.39 17.99
N GLY A 242 -8.80 -27.16 18.35
CA GLY A 242 -9.72 -26.10 18.81
C GLY A 242 -10.29 -26.35 20.21
N CYS A 243 -9.69 -27.23 20.98
CA CYS A 243 -10.13 -27.48 22.36
C CYS A 243 -9.56 -26.41 23.31
N PRO A 244 -10.34 -25.91 24.27
CA PRO A 244 -9.83 -25.00 25.28
C PRO A 244 -8.78 -25.71 26.17
N THR A 245 -7.73 -24.99 26.51
CA THR A 245 -6.74 -25.42 27.48
C THR A 245 -6.86 -24.57 28.73
N SER A 246 -7.05 -25.20 29.91
CA SER A 246 -6.93 -24.50 31.19
C SER A 246 -5.45 -24.31 31.50
N HIS A 247 -5.01 -23.08 31.60
CA HIS A 247 -3.78 -22.66 32.25
C HIS A 247 -4.09 -21.93 33.53
#